data_23b98ab9eae39c7adfe03d0ea42d10d5
#
_entry.id   23b98ab9eae39c7adfe03d0ea42d10d5
#
_cell.length_a   1.000
_cell.length_b   1.000
_cell.length_c   1.000
_cell.angle_alpha   90.00
_cell.angle_beta   90.00
_cell.angle_gamma   90.00
#
_symmetry.space_group_name_H-M   'P 1'
#
loop_
_entity.id
_entity.type
_entity.pdbx_description
1 polymer ?
#
loop_
_entity_poly.entity_id
_entity_poly.type
_entity_poly.pdbx_seq_one_letter_code
_entity_poly.pdbx_strand_id
1 'polypeptide(L)'
;MSNPNIDPNTDWVLVGDIGGTNARFALADIRPARPILYAEQSLPTSDYASLQHAAETYLAQHAFKPKRAAIAVAAAVTGDAVQLTNRAWSFSQIELQTALGLESLTILNDFGAVAYAVPALDDSEREYLYGPQRALQSPVTVLGPGTGLGMAILLQDSAQQWSVQETEGGHVSFAPLSEEEQLIARWLNARFGRTSNERLLCGAGLSHIDAALAGAEHPSLHAGSETLREPSKIVQLALDGHDISARRTLARFCAVLGSVAGDAALIHGARTLMIAGGIVPRFIPFLKSSGFRERFLSKGRFVAYLENVAVYVITHPNPGLLGASVCLRAESNAIT
;
A
#
# COMPACT_ATOMS: atom_id res chain seq x y z
N MET A 1 -17.33 18.74 19.58
CA MET A 1 -16.28 19.67 19.14
C MET A 1 -16.76 20.31 17.84
N SER A 2 -16.94 21.62 17.80
CA SER A 2 -17.51 22.36 16.66
C SER A 2 -16.59 22.23 15.45
N ASN A 3 -17.15 21.71 14.36
CA ASN A 3 -16.52 21.62 13.04
C ASN A 3 -15.96 23.01 12.64
N PRO A 4 -14.71 23.13 12.21
CA PRO A 4 -14.21 24.38 11.65
C PRO A 4 -15.10 24.72 10.44
N ASN A 5 -15.32 26.00 10.18
CA ASN A 5 -16.15 26.57 9.12
C ASN A 5 -16.02 25.81 7.79
N ILE A 6 -16.86 24.81 7.62
CA ILE A 6 -17.03 24.14 6.33
C ILE A 6 -17.89 25.09 5.51
N ASP A 7 -17.29 25.74 4.51
CA ASP A 7 -18.01 26.64 3.60
C ASP A 7 -19.10 25.81 2.87
N PRO A 8 -20.38 26.13 3.06
CA PRO A 8 -21.47 25.42 2.41
C PRO A 8 -21.47 25.53 0.87
N ASN A 9 -20.70 26.46 0.31
CA ASN A 9 -20.54 26.63 -1.14
C ASN A 9 -19.39 25.79 -1.69
N THR A 10 -18.67 25.03 -0.85
CA THR A 10 -17.63 24.12 -1.32
C THR A 10 -18.25 22.87 -1.93
N ASP A 11 -17.80 22.51 -3.13
CA ASP A 11 -18.18 21.25 -3.78
C ASP A 11 -17.42 20.08 -3.11
N TRP A 12 -17.95 19.64 -1.97
CA TRP A 12 -17.39 18.55 -1.20
C TRP A 12 -17.55 17.23 -1.95
N VAL A 13 -16.48 16.44 -2.01
CA VAL A 13 -16.51 15.07 -2.52
C VAL A 13 -16.31 14.07 -1.37
N LEU A 14 -16.91 12.88 -1.49
CA LEU A 14 -16.64 11.78 -0.58
C LEU A 14 -15.41 11.01 -1.06
N VAL A 15 -14.46 10.75 -0.15
CA VAL A 15 -13.35 9.85 -0.41
C VAL A 15 -13.33 8.72 0.61
N GLY A 16 -12.98 7.52 0.14
CA GLY A 16 -12.90 6.31 0.97
C GLY A 16 -11.62 5.52 0.72
N ASP A 17 -11.15 4.84 1.78
CA ASP A 17 -10.06 3.86 1.73
C ASP A 17 -10.49 2.63 2.53
N ILE A 18 -10.85 1.56 1.83
CA ILE A 18 -11.54 0.39 2.37
C ILE A 18 -10.61 -0.81 2.40
N GLY A 19 -10.07 -1.06 3.57
CA GLY A 19 -9.29 -2.26 3.85
C GLY A 19 -10.10 -3.39 4.48
N GLY A 20 -9.46 -4.52 4.75
CA GLY A 20 -10.12 -5.67 5.38
C GLY A 20 -10.60 -5.43 6.82
N THR A 21 -9.97 -4.53 7.57
CA THR A 21 -10.23 -4.28 9.00
C THR A 21 -10.93 -2.95 9.23
N ASN A 22 -10.61 -1.94 8.46
CA ASN A 22 -11.13 -0.58 8.60
C ASN A 22 -11.63 -0.05 7.27
N ALA A 23 -12.75 0.67 7.31
CA ALA A 23 -13.24 1.55 6.27
C ALA A 23 -12.97 2.99 6.72
N ARG A 24 -12.09 3.70 6.00
CA ARG A 24 -11.79 5.10 6.27
C ARG A 24 -12.53 5.97 5.28
N PHE A 25 -13.14 7.05 5.78
CA PHE A 25 -13.82 8.04 4.96
C PHE A 25 -13.36 9.44 5.31
N ALA A 26 -13.44 10.33 4.34
CA ALA A 26 -13.28 11.77 4.52
C ALA A 26 -14.15 12.54 3.53
N LEU A 27 -14.46 13.80 3.85
CA LEU A 27 -14.88 14.78 2.87
C LEU A 27 -13.62 15.48 2.35
N ALA A 28 -13.56 15.75 1.05
CA ALA A 28 -12.41 16.42 0.46
C ALA A 28 -12.83 17.66 -0.33
N ASP A 29 -12.05 18.76 -0.19
CA ASP A 29 -12.04 19.86 -1.12
C ASP A 29 -10.96 19.62 -2.17
N ILE A 30 -11.36 19.40 -3.42
CA ILE A 30 -10.43 19.06 -4.52
C ILE A 30 -10.07 20.27 -5.40
N ARG A 31 -10.54 21.48 -5.06
CA ARG A 31 -10.21 22.72 -5.81
C ARG A 31 -8.73 23.13 -5.67
N PRO A 32 -8.10 23.03 -4.47
CA PRO A 32 -6.70 23.34 -4.33
C PRO A 32 -5.81 22.37 -5.11
N ALA A 33 -4.59 22.80 -5.46
CA ALA A 33 -3.59 21.96 -6.14
C ALA A 33 -3.31 20.67 -5.36
N ARG A 34 -3.25 20.78 -4.04
CA ARG A 34 -3.29 19.65 -3.11
C ARG A 34 -4.68 19.62 -2.47
N PRO A 35 -5.45 18.54 -2.65
CA PRO A 35 -6.73 18.38 -1.98
C PRO A 35 -6.61 18.46 -0.46
N ILE A 36 -7.65 18.96 0.19
CA ILE A 36 -7.70 19.10 1.65
C ILE A 36 -8.75 18.14 2.19
N LEU A 37 -8.33 17.26 3.10
CA LEU A 37 -9.21 16.28 3.74
C LEU A 37 -9.83 16.87 5.02
N TYR A 38 -11.11 16.59 5.22
CA TYR A 38 -11.88 17.02 6.38
C TYR A 38 -12.67 15.85 6.96
N ALA A 39 -12.89 15.90 8.26
CA ALA A 39 -13.73 14.92 8.97
C ALA A 39 -13.30 13.47 8.73
N GLU A 40 -11.99 13.24 8.68
CA GLU A 40 -11.44 11.88 8.54
C GLU A 40 -11.95 10.98 9.68
N GLN A 41 -12.52 9.83 9.32
CA GLN A 41 -13.01 8.85 10.26
C GLN A 41 -12.62 7.44 9.83
N SER A 42 -12.20 6.63 10.80
CA SER A 42 -11.94 5.21 10.62
C SER A 42 -13.02 4.40 11.31
N LEU A 43 -13.73 3.58 10.56
CA LEU A 43 -14.82 2.72 11.01
C LEU A 43 -14.35 1.27 10.94
N PRO A 44 -14.44 0.47 12.05
CA PRO A 44 -14.16 -0.95 11.99
C PRO A 44 -15.15 -1.65 11.04
N THR A 45 -14.63 -2.35 10.03
CA THR A 45 -15.50 -3.01 9.04
C THR A 45 -16.37 -4.12 9.67
N SER A 46 -15.99 -4.64 10.84
CA SER A 46 -16.79 -5.63 11.61
C SER A 46 -18.16 -5.11 12.04
N ASP A 47 -18.29 -3.79 12.21
CA ASP A 47 -19.47 -3.17 12.80
C ASP A 47 -20.55 -2.86 11.75
N TYR A 48 -20.25 -3.12 10.48
CA TYR A 48 -21.11 -2.77 9.34
C TYR A 48 -21.38 -3.96 8.44
N ALA A 49 -22.62 -4.08 7.98
CA ALA A 49 -23.05 -5.16 7.10
C ALA A 49 -22.47 -5.04 5.68
N SER A 50 -22.22 -3.81 5.20
CA SER A 50 -21.74 -3.55 3.85
C SER A 50 -20.97 -2.22 3.77
N LEU A 51 -20.27 -2.00 2.67
CA LEU A 51 -19.66 -0.72 2.34
C LEU A 51 -20.71 0.41 2.29
N GLN A 52 -21.87 0.14 1.69
CA GLN A 52 -22.98 1.10 1.66
C GLN A 52 -23.39 1.54 3.07
N HIS A 53 -23.64 0.59 3.98
CA HIS A 53 -24.03 0.91 5.35
C HIS A 53 -22.97 1.74 6.09
N ALA A 54 -21.69 1.43 5.91
CA ALA A 54 -20.60 2.21 6.48
C ALA A 54 -20.55 3.63 5.92
N ALA A 55 -20.69 3.80 4.61
CA ALA A 55 -20.68 5.11 3.94
C ALA A 55 -21.90 5.95 4.33
N GLU A 56 -23.09 5.37 4.36
CA GLU A 56 -24.32 6.05 4.81
C GLU A 56 -24.20 6.50 6.27
N THR A 57 -23.65 5.65 7.16
CA THR A 57 -23.43 6.00 8.57
C THR A 57 -22.45 7.17 8.71
N TYR A 58 -21.37 7.18 7.91
CA TYR A 58 -20.44 8.31 7.87
C TYR A 58 -21.13 9.57 7.38
N LEU A 59 -21.85 9.52 6.26
CA LEU A 59 -22.51 10.66 5.65
C LEU A 59 -23.64 11.23 6.51
N ALA A 60 -24.34 10.41 7.29
CA ALA A 60 -25.39 10.86 8.20
C ALA A 60 -24.91 11.79 9.32
N GLN A 61 -23.60 11.82 9.61
CA GLN A 61 -23.00 12.70 10.62
C GLN A 61 -22.70 14.11 10.05
N HIS A 62 -22.91 14.32 8.74
CA HIS A 62 -22.56 15.56 8.04
C HIS A 62 -23.78 16.17 7.37
N ALA A 63 -23.84 17.51 7.39
CA ALA A 63 -24.94 18.25 6.74
C ALA A 63 -24.81 18.24 5.20
N PHE A 64 -23.65 17.85 4.67
CA PHE A 64 -23.37 17.84 3.23
C PHE A 64 -23.73 16.50 2.63
N LYS A 65 -24.26 16.56 1.39
CA LYS A 65 -24.46 15.39 0.54
C LYS A 65 -23.54 15.52 -0.67
N PRO A 66 -22.35 14.88 -0.64
CA PRO A 66 -21.47 14.87 -1.78
C PRO A 66 -22.18 14.29 -3.00
N LYS A 67 -21.93 14.88 -4.17
CA LYS A 67 -22.44 14.39 -5.44
C LYS A 67 -21.46 13.47 -6.16
N ARG A 68 -20.18 13.54 -5.78
CA ARG A 68 -19.11 12.75 -6.37
C ARG A 68 -18.35 12.01 -5.28
N ALA A 69 -17.89 10.81 -5.61
CA ALA A 69 -17.07 10.01 -4.69
C ALA A 69 -15.95 9.27 -5.42
N ALA A 70 -14.83 9.09 -4.72
CA ALA A 70 -13.81 8.10 -5.07
C ALA A 70 -13.52 7.20 -3.87
N ILE A 71 -13.60 5.90 -4.08
CA ILE A 71 -13.39 4.91 -3.01
C ILE A 71 -12.32 3.93 -3.45
N ALA A 72 -11.20 3.93 -2.71
CA ALA A 72 -10.15 2.95 -2.84
C ALA A 72 -10.55 1.65 -2.13
N VAL A 73 -10.34 0.52 -2.77
CA VAL A 73 -10.70 -0.79 -2.25
C VAL A 73 -9.55 -1.78 -2.41
N ALA A 74 -9.35 -2.63 -1.41
CA ALA A 74 -8.38 -3.74 -1.47
C ALA A 74 -8.95 -4.87 -2.34
N ALA A 75 -9.10 -4.62 -3.63
CA ALA A 75 -9.61 -5.55 -4.64
C ALA A 75 -9.15 -5.15 -6.04
N ALA A 76 -9.09 -6.13 -6.96
CA ALA A 76 -8.99 -5.84 -8.39
C ALA A 76 -10.37 -5.34 -8.90
N VAL A 77 -10.36 -4.18 -9.57
CA VAL A 77 -11.58 -3.55 -10.11
C VAL A 77 -11.66 -3.81 -11.61
N THR A 78 -12.44 -4.81 -12.01
CA THR A 78 -12.51 -5.25 -13.43
C THR A 78 -13.90 -5.10 -14.06
N GLY A 79 -14.88 -4.64 -13.32
CA GLY A 79 -16.27 -4.49 -13.80
C GLY A 79 -17.18 -3.94 -12.72
N ASP A 80 -18.50 -3.96 -12.92
CA ASP A 80 -19.46 -3.39 -11.98
C ASP A 80 -19.45 -4.09 -10.61
N ALA A 81 -19.37 -5.42 -10.60
CA ALA A 81 -19.32 -6.19 -9.35
C ALA A 81 -17.90 -6.18 -8.75
N VAL A 82 -17.77 -5.69 -7.54
CA VAL A 82 -16.52 -5.63 -6.78
C VAL A 82 -16.64 -6.50 -5.53
N GLN A 83 -15.65 -7.37 -5.32
CA GLN A 83 -15.55 -8.20 -4.12
C GLN A 83 -14.23 -7.92 -3.40
N LEU A 84 -14.30 -7.55 -2.13
CA LEU A 84 -13.11 -7.29 -1.32
C LEU A 84 -12.34 -8.57 -1.03
N THR A 85 -11.03 -8.56 -1.22
CA THR A 85 -10.16 -9.73 -1.10
C THR A 85 -10.17 -10.33 0.32
N ASN A 86 -10.20 -9.48 1.34
CA ASN A 86 -10.05 -9.89 2.74
C ASN A 86 -11.34 -9.71 3.56
N ARG A 87 -12.50 -9.60 2.92
CA ARG A 87 -13.80 -9.41 3.56
C ARG A 87 -14.91 -10.01 2.70
N ALA A 88 -16.02 -10.41 3.34
CA ALA A 88 -17.21 -10.90 2.64
C ALA A 88 -18.04 -9.78 1.97
N TRP A 89 -17.58 -8.53 1.99
CA TRP A 89 -18.27 -7.44 1.32
C TRP A 89 -18.12 -7.55 -0.18
N SER A 90 -19.25 -7.54 -0.87
CA SER A 90 -19.36 -7.39 -2.31
C SER A 90 -20.42 -6.34 -2.62
N PHE A 91 -20.25 -5.61 -3.70
CA PHE A 91 -21.19 -4.57 -4.12
C PHE A 91 -21.14 -4.35 -5.63
N SER A 92 -22.25 -3.85 -6.19
CA SER A 92 -22.28 -3.26 -7.52
C SER A 92 -21.96 -1.78 -7.42
N GLN A 93 -21.08 -1.28 -8.27
CA GLN A 93 -20.72 0.15 -8.33
C GLN A 93 -21.95 1.00 -8.66
N ILE A 94 -22.80 0.53 -9.60
CA ILE A 94 -24.04 1.23 -10.01
C ILE A 94 -25.05 1.29 -8.86
N GLU A 95 -25.23 0.18 -8.14
CA GLU A 95 -26.15 0.15 -7.00
C GLU A 95 -25.64 1.04 -5.85
N LEU A 96 -24.35 1.02 -5.55
CA LEU A 96 -23.72 1.84 -4.51
C LEU A 96 -23.85 3.34 -4.87
N GLN A 97 -23.56 3.71 -6.14
CA GLN A 97 -23.70 5.08 -6.62
C GLN A 97 -25.14 5.58 -6.44
N THR A 98 -26.11 4.75 -6.83
CA THR A 98 -27.54 5.07 -6.73
C THR A 98 -27.99 5.22 -5.27
N ALA A 99 -27.61 4.28 -4.42
CA ALA A 99 -27.96 4.25 -3.00
C ALA A 99 -27.42 5.49 -2.24
N LEU A 100 -26.20 5.90 -2.55
CA LEU A 100 -25.57 7.08 -1.95
C LEU A 100 -26.04 8.40 -2.58
N GLY A 101 -26.84 8.37 -3.65
CA GLY A 101 -27.34 9.56 -4.37
C GLY A 101 -26.25 10.35 -5.08
N LEU A 102 -25.22 9.65 -5.57
CA LEU A 102 -24.07 10.25 -6.24
C LEU A 102 -24.33 10.45 -7.73
N GLU A 103 -23.81 11.53 -8.29
CA GLU A 103 -23.79 11.79 -9.75
C GLU A 103 -22.64 10.97 -10.41
N SER A 104 -21.52 10.79 -9.68
CA SER A 104 -20.41 9.91 -10.14
C SER A 104 -19.75 9.19 -8.97
N LEU A 105 -19.33 7.96 -9.23
CA LEU A 105 -18.56 7.13 -8.30
C LEU A 105 -17.38 6.52 -9.04
N THR A 106 -16.16 6.79 -8.56
CA THR A 106 -14.94 6.16 -9.05
C THR A 106 -14.47 5.14 -8.01
N ILE A 107 -14.34 3.88 -8.40
CA ILE A 107 -13.74 2.83 -7.59
C ILE A 107 -12.34 2.56 -8.15
N LEU A 108 -11.34 2.57 -7.27
CA LEU A 108 -9.95 2.31 -7.63
C LEU A 108 -9.32 1.27 -6.68
N ASN A 109 -8.30 0.58 -7.16
CA ASN A 109 -7.51 -0.29 -6.30
C ASN A 109 -6.83 0.53 -5.19
N ASP A 110 -6.65 -0.05 -4.00
CA ASP A 110 -6.03 0.62 -2.84
C ASP A 110 -4.62 1.14 -3.14
N PHE A 111 -3.77 0.35 -3.85
CA PHE A 111 -2.45 0.81 -4.27
C PHE A 111 -2.48 1.78 -5.45
N GLY A 112 -3.49 1.71 -6.29
CA GLY A 112 -3.78 2.74 -7.29
C GLY A 112 -4.02 4.09 -6.61
N ALA A 113 -4.83 4.12 -5.56
CA ALA A 113 -5.05 5.32 -4.76
C ALA A 113 -3.76 5.83 -4.11
N VAL A 114 -2.97 4.95 -3.48
CA VAL A 114 -1.67 5.33 -2.90
C VAL A 114 -0.74 5.94 -3.95
N ALA A 115 -0.74 5.42 -5.19
CA ALA A 115 0.06 5.99 -6.27
C ALA A 115 -0.42 7.40 -6.67
N TYR A 116 -1.73 7.62 -6.74
CA TYR A 116 -2.28 8.96 -6.98
C TYR A 116 -1.92 9.98 -5.90
N ALA A 117 -1.67 9.56 -4.65
CA ALA A 117 -1.24 10.46 -3.58
C ALA A 117 0.17 11.04 -3.81
N VAL A 118 1.05 10.30 -4.49
CA VAL A 118 2.49 10.61 -4.55
C VAL A 118 2.81 12.05 -5.02
N PRO A 119 2.18 12.60 -6.07
CA PRO A 119 2.43 13.98 -6.50
C PRO A 119 1.96 15.04 -5.50
N ALA A 120 1.06 14.69 -4.58
CA ALA A 120 0.49 15.58 -3.58
C ALA A 120 1.15 15.48 -2.20
N LEU A 121 2.13 14.56 -2.02
CA LEU A 121 2.85 14.41 -0.76
C LEU A 121 3.82 15.57 -0.54
N ASP A 122 3.79 16.14 0.66
CA ASP A 122 4.81 17.06 1.12
C ASP A 122 6.10 16.33 1.51
N ASP A 123 7.21 17.06 1.62
CA ASP A 123 8.51 16.47 1.99
C ASP A 123 8.49 15.86 3.41
N SER A 124 7.67 16.36 4.32
CA SER A 124 7.47 15.81 5.67
C SER A 124 6.67 14.50 5.70
N GLU A 125 6.03 14.14 4.59
CA GLU A 125 5.15 12.96 4.47
C GLU A 125 5.82 11.81 3.71
N ARG A 126 7.11 11.99 3.41
CA ARG A 126 7.96 10.97 2.81
C ARG A 126 9.36 11.00 3.41
N GLU A 127 9.86 9.86 3.80
CA GLU A 127 11.20 9.72 4.34
C GLU A 127 12.18 9.30 3.22
N TYR A 128 13.23 10.10 3.00
CA TYR A 128 14.28 9.77 2.05
C TYR A 128 15.13 8.60 2.53
N LEU A 129 15.39 7.63 1.66
CA LEU A 129 16.28 6.52 1.92
C LEU A 129 17.64 6.71 1.24
N TYR A 130 17.67 6.77 -0.09
CA TYR A 130 18.90 6.96 -0.89
C TYR A 130 18.59 7.30 -2.36
N GLY A 131 19.67 7.51 -3.16
CA GLY A 131 19.58 7.92 -4.56
C GLY A 131 19.66 9.44 -4.71
N PRO A 132 19.48 10.00 -5.90
CA PRO A 132 19.55 11.44 -6.12
C PRO A 132 18.32 12.15 -5.54
N GLN A 133 18.53 13.15 -4.68
CA GLN A 133 17.45 14.02 -4.20
C GLN A 133 17.11 15.05 -5.30
N ARG A 134 15.95 14.89 -5.88
CA ARG A 134 15.44 15.72 -6.97
C ARG A 134 13.90 15.74 -6.97
N ALA A 135 13.31 16.64 -7.77
CA ALA A 135 11.88 16.64 -7.98
C ALA A 135 11.38 15.26 -8.45
N LEU A 136 10.13 14.95 -8.16
CA LEU A 136 9.48 13.70 -8.57
C LEU A 136 9.62 13.49 -10.09
N GLN A 137 10.10 12.34 -10.48
CA GLN A 137 10.31 11.98 -11.90
C GLN A 137 9.59 10.67 -12.24
N SER A 138 8.86 10.72 -13.34
CA SER A 138 8.21 9.58 -13.97
C SER A 138 9.22 8.72 -14.77
N PRO A 139 9.01 7.40 -14.87
CA PRO A 139 8.03 6.59 -14.15
C PRO A 139 8.33 6.47 -12.65
N VAL A 140 7.28 6.41 -11.83
CA VAL A 140 7.40 6.13 -10.39
C VAL A 140 6.88 4.74 -10.12
N THR A 141 7.70 3.89 -9.50
CA THR A 141 7.22 2.63 -8.92
C THR A 141 6.70 2.90 -7.51
N VAL A 142 5.48 2.49 -7.24
CA VAL A 142 4.90 2.50 -5.90
C VAL A 142 4.68 1.06 -5.49
N LEU A 143 5.28 0.62 -4.41
CA LEU A 143 5.07 -0.71 -3.87
C LEU A 143 5.05 -0.69 -2.34
N GLY A 144 4.37 -1.65 -1.72
CA GLY A 144 4.43 -1.65 -0.26
C GLY A 144 3.77 -2.85 0.39
N PRO A 145 4.47 -3.39 1.39
CA PRO A 145 3.94 -4.46 2.22
C PRO A 145 2.91 -3.92 3.21
N GLY A 146 1.76 -4.58 3.22
CA GLY A 146 0.65 -4.36 4.14
C GLY A 146 0.02 -5.68 4.54
N THR A 147 -1.29 -5.84 4.42
CA THR A 147 -1.99 -7.14 4.49
C THR A 147 -1.52 -8.05 3.35
N GLY A 148 -1.36 -7.48 2.15
CA GLY A 148 -0.70 -8.07 0.99
C GLY A 148 0.53 -7.27 0.56
N LEU A 149 0.96 -7.44 -0.68
CA LEU A 149 1.99 -6.66 -1.35
C LEU A 149 1.38 -5.92 -2.54
N GLY A 150 0.98 -4.68 -2.34
CA GLY A 150 0.46 -3.85 -3.42
C GLY A 150 1.57 -3.28 -4.30
N MET A 151 1.25 -3.03 -5.57
CA MET A 151 2.17 -2.45 -6.53
C MET A 151 1.42 -1.67 -7.61
N ALA A 152 1.90 -0.47 -7.93
CA ALA A 152 1.37 0.35 -9.02
C ALA A 152 2.49 1.15 -9.69
N ILE A 153 2.20 1.66 -10.89
CA ILE A 153 3.09 2.57 -11.63
C ILE A 153 2.38 3.91 -11.77
N LEU A 154 3.08 4.99 -11.42
CA LEU A 154 2.61 6.34 -11.66
C LEU A 154 3.40 6.93 -12.84
N LEU A 155 2.68 7.37 -13.83
CA LEU A 155 3.21 7.90 -15.09
C LEU A 155 2.84 9.37 -15.25
N GLN A 156 3.71 10.15 -15.88
CA GLN A 156 3.45 11.54 -16.25
C GLN A 156 3.57 11.69 -17.76
N ASP A 157 2.57 12.28 -18.38
CA ASP A 157 2.58 12.52 -19.82
C ASP A 157 3.28 13.85 -20.20
N SER A 158 3.29 14.17 -21.49
CA SER A 158 3.90 15.40 -22.01
C SER A 158 3.15 16.68 -21.56
N ALA A 159 1.90 16.58 -21.17
CA ALA A 159 1.09 17.67 -20.60
C ALA A 159 1.25 17.79 -19.08
N GLN A 160 2.21 17.08 -18.49
CA GLN A 160 2.45 17.03 -17.05
C GLN A 160 1.27 16.43 -16.25
N GLN A 161 0.36 15.69 -16.87
CA GLN A 161 -0.73 15.02 -16.22
C GLN A 161 -0.28 13.67 -15.68
N TRP A 162 -0.65 13.36 -14.44
CA TRP A 162 -0.34 12.10 -13.80
C TRP A 162 -1.45 11.07 -14.02
N SER A 163 -1.06 9.86 -14.35
CA SER A 163 -1.94 8.71 -14.48
C SER A 163 -1.35 7.50 -13.76
N VAL A 164 -2.22 6.62 -13.28
CA VAL A 164 -1.82 5.41 -12.55
C VAL A 164 -2.14 4.18 -13.39
N GLN A 165 -1.16 3.29 -13.49
CA GLN A 165 -1.35 1.92 -13.96
C GLN A 165 -1.33 1.00 -12.74
N GLU A 166 -2.49 0.47 -12.38
CA GLU A 166 -2.64 -0.56 -11.36
C GLU A 166 -2.03 -1.89 -11.84
N THR A 167 -1.40 -2.63 -10.92
CA THR A 167 -0.78 -3.93 -11.21
C THR A 167 -0.95 -4.90 -10.06
N GLU A 168 -0.86 -6.19 -10.37
CA GLU A 168 -0.80 -7.28 -9.38
C GLU A 168 0.64 -7.83 -9.25
N GLY A 169 1.63 -6.94 -9.32
CA GLY A 169 3.06 -7.28 -9.27
C GLY A 169 3.51 -7.99 -8.00
N GLY A 170 2.76 -7.86 -6.89
CA GLY A 170 3.00 -8.63 -5.66
C GLY A 170 2.87 -10.15 -5.84
N HIS A 171 2.05 -10.58 -6.80
CA HIS A 171 1.80 -11.99 -7.10
C HIS A 171 2.82 -12.63 -8.05
N VAL A 172 3.84 -11.90 -8.50
CA VAL A 172 4.95 -12.47 -9.28
C VAL A 172 5.71 -13.51 -8.44
N SER A 173 6.22 -14.55 -9.09
CA SER A 173 6.95 -15.63 -8.42
C SER A 173 8.20 -15.11 -7.72
N PHE A 174 8.42 -15.55 -6.50
CA PHE A 174 9.62 -15.22 -5.74
C PHE A 174 10.85 -15.90 -6.33
N ALA A 175 11.94 -15.15 -6.48
CA ALA A 175 13.25 -15.64 -6.93
C ALA A 175 14.25 -15.63 -5.76
N PRO A 176 14.48 -16.76 -5.08
CA PRO A 176 15.42 -16.84 -3.96
C PRO A 176 16.87 -16.69 -4.43
N LEU A 177 17.66 -15.85 -3.75
CA LEU A 177 19.06 -15.55 -4.08
C LEU A 177 20.08 -16.12 -3.07
N SER A 178 19.62 -16.67 -1.95
CA SER A 178 20.46 -17.28 -0.92
C SER A 178 19.91 -18.62 -0.47
N GLU A 179 20.73 -19.42 0.23
CA GLU A 179 20.29 -20.69 0.81
C GLU A 179 19.13 -20.51 1.80
N GLU A 180 19.17 -19.46 2.62
CA GLU A 180 18.05 -19.13 3.52
C GLU A 180 16.77 -18.82 2.75
N GLU A 181 16.86 -18.07 1.66
CA GLU A 181 15.70 -17.75 0.83
C GLU A 181 15.16 -18.97 0.10
N GLN A 182 16.04 -19.89 -0.33
CA GLN A 182 15.63 -21.18 -0.89
C GLN A 182 14.91 -22.05 0.16
N LEU A 183 15.36 -22.03 1.40
CA LEU A 183 14.72 -22.72 2.50
C LEU A 183 13.33 -22.15 2.77
N ILE A 184 13.21 -20.83 2.85
CA ILE A 184 11.92 -20.13 3.01
C ILE A 184 10.98 -20.46 1.84
N ALA A 185 11.49 -20.44 0.61
CA ALA A 185 10.70 -20.77 -0.58
C ALA A 185 10.21 -22.23 -0.54
N ARG A 186 11.05 -23.18 -0.14
CA ARG A 186 10.64 -24.60 0.04
C ARG A 186 9.55 -24.75 1.11
N TRP A 187 9.71 -24.04 2.25
CA TRP A 187 8.74 -24.04 3.33
C TRP A 187 7.38 -23.49 2.89
N LEU A 188 7.38 -22.39 2.15
CA LEU A 188 6.16 -21.77 1.58
C LEU A 188 5.53 -22.63 0.49
N ASN A 189 6.32 -23.21 -0.42
CA ASN A 189 5.82 -24.08 -1.46
C ASN A 189 5.14 -25.33 -0.90
N ALA A 190 5.66 -25.90 0.18
CA ALA A 190 5.05 -27.05 0.85
C ALA A 190 3.67 -26.72 1.45
N ARG A 191 3.44 -25.46 1.86
CA ARG A 191 2.18 -25.01 2.48
C ARG A 191 1.16 -24.43 1.50
N PHE A 192 1.63 -23.74 0.48
CA PHE A 192 0.78 -22.94 -0.42
C PHE A 192 0.84 -23.38 -1.88
N GLY A 193 1.63 -24.40 -2.20
CA GLY A 193 1.85 -24.89 -3.57
C GLY A 193 2.71 -23.98 -4.43
N ARG A 194 2.75 -22.68 -4.15
CA ARG A 194 3.52 -21.66 -4.88
C ARG A 194 3.98 -20.55 -3.94
N THR A 195 5.19 -20.03 -4.17
CA THR A 195 5.71 -18.85 -3.48
C THR A 195 5.67 -17.63 -4.39
N SER A 196 4.84 -16.64 -4.04
CA SER A 196 4.85 -15.29 -4.63
C SER A 196 5.66 -14.33 -3.75
N ASN A 197 6.02 -13.16 -4.30
CA ASN A 197 6.65 -12.08 -3.54
C ASN A 197 5.80 -11.66 -2.33
N GLU A 198 4.48 -11.59 -2.50
CA GLU A 198 3.54 -11.25 -1.43
C GLU A 198 3.59 -12.24 -0.26
N ARG A 199 3.81 -13.56 -0.51
CA ARG A 199 3.91 -14.56 0.57
C ARG A 199 5.03 -14.27 1.57
N LEU A 200 6.05 -13.49 1.15
CA LEU A 200 7.13 -13.04 2.02
C LEU A 200 6.96 -11.59 2.45
N LEU A 201 6.46 -10.73 1.55
CA LEU A 201 6.44 -9.28 1.75
C LEU A 201 5.04 -8.77 2.14
N CYS A 202 4.51 -9.31 3.22
CA CYS A 202 3.28 -8.84 3.86
C CYS A 202 3.35 -9.10 5.37
N GLY A 203 2.31 -8.73 6.13
CA GLY A 203 2.28 -9.02 7.57
C GLY A 203 2.50 -10.49 7.87
N ALA A 204 1.68 -11.38 7.29
CA ALA A 204 1.84 -12.82 7.44
C ALA A 204 3.21 -13.33 6.96
N GLY A 205 3.82 -12.66 5.99
CA GLY A 205 5.15 -13.00 5.46
C GLY A 205 6.25 -12.92 6.50
N LEU A 206 6.19 -11.96 7.43
CA LEU A 206 7.11 -11.90 8.57
C LEU A 206 7.02 -13.17 9.43
N SER A 207 5.82 -13.63 9.75
CA SER A 207 5.60 -14.87 10.51
C SER A 207 6.06 -16.11 9.74
N HIS A 208 5.88 -16.13 8.42
CA HIS A 208 6.32 -17.22 7.56
C HIS A 208 7.85 -17.31 7.48
N ILE A 209 8.54 -16.18 7.31
CA ILE A 209 10.01 -16.12 7.31
C ILE A 209 10.55 -16.61 8.66
N ASP A 210 9.95 -16.12 9.76
CA ASP A 210 10.33 -16.49 11.11
C ASP A 210 10.21 -17.99 11.35
N ALA A 211 9.07 -18.57 11.03
CA ALA A 211 8.83 -20.02 11.20
C ALA A 211 9.74 -20.87 10.30
N ALA A 212 9.96 -20.44 9.05
CA ALA A 212 10.85 -21.17 8.14
C ALA A 212 12.29 -21.20 8.65
N LEU A 213 12.80 -20.07 9.16
CA LEU A 213 14.16 -19.98 9.71
C LEU A 213 14.29 -20.75 11.02
N ALA A 214 13.29 -20.69 11.91
CA ALA A 214 13.27 -21.46 13.16
C ALA A 214 13.23 -22.98 12.90
N GLY A 215 12.45 -23.44 11.92
CA GLY A 215 12.38 -24.85 11.53
C GLY A 215 13.68 -25.41 10.99
N ALA A 216 14.53 -24.58 10.39
CA ALA A 216 15.87 -24.98 9.97
C ALA A 216 16.81 -25.25 11.14
N GLU A 217 16.66 -24.49 12.22
CA GLU A 217 17.50 -24.63 13.44
C GLU A 217 17.04 -25.79 14.33
N HIS A 218 15.73 -26.09 14.31
CA HIS A 218 15.14 -27.14 15.17
C HIS A 218 14.14 -28.03 14.41
N PRO A 219 14.60 -28.91 13.47
CA PRO A 219 13.70 -29.71 12.64
C PRO A 219 12.77 -30.64 13.43
N SER A 220 13.15 -31.05 14.62
CA SER A 220 12.39 -31.97 15.48
C SER A 220 11.22 -31.30 16.23
N LEU A 221 11.23 -29.99 16.37
CA LEU A 221 10.19 -29.26 17.12
C LEU A 221 8.98 -28.84 16.25
N HIS A 222 9.05 -29.07 14.94
CA HIS A 222 8.13 -28.43 13.97
C HIS A 222 7.26 -29.42 13.19
N ALA A 223 7.12 -30.65 13.66
CA ALA A 223 6.23 -31.63 13.06
C ALA A 223 4.82 -31.57 13.68
N GLY A 224 4.09 -30.46 13.44
CA GLY A 224 2.68 -30.36 13.76
C GLY A 224 2.28 -29.08 14.52
N SER A 225 1.25 -28.41 14.07
CA SER A 225 0.56 -27.26 14.72
C SER A 225 1.45 -26.11 15.21
N GLU A 226 2.14 -25.46 14.28
CA GLU A 226 2.93 -24.26 14.58
C GLU A 226 2.01 -23.07 14.86
N THR A 227 2.01 -22.57 16.09
CA THR A 227 1.51 -21.24 16.37
C THR A 227 2.54 -20.23 15.86
N LEU A 228 2.25 -19.57 14.72
CA LEU A 228 3.13 -18.56 14.15
C LEU A 228 3.23 -17.34 15.09
N ARG A 229 4.43 -16.79 15.25
CA ARG A 229 4.58 -15.52 16.00
C ARG A 229 3.87 -14.39 15.25
N GLU A 230 3.21 -13.53 16.01
CA GLU A 230 2.54 -12.35 15.47
C GLU A 230 3.51 -11.39 14.81
N PRO A 231 3.22 -10.86 13.59
CA PRO A 231 4.12 -9.97 12.85
C PRO A 231 4.56 -8.74 13.65
N SER A 232 3.62 -8.12 14.38
CA SER A 232 3.90 -6.95 15.23
C SER A 232 4.90 -7.28 16.34
N LYS A 233 4.78 -8.48 16.93
CA LYS A 233 5.69 -8.95 17.97
C LYS A 233 7.09 -9.23 17.43
N ILE A 234 7.21 -9.80 16.23
CA ILE A 234 8.49 -10.01 15.55
C ILE A 234 9.20 -8.67 15.33
N VAL A 235 8.48 -7.67 14.78
CA VAL A 235 9.05 -6.34 14.55
C VAL A 235 9.50 -5.72 15.87
N GLN A 236 8.65 -5.73 16.91
CA GLN A 236 8.98 -5.20 18.22
C GLN A 236 10.27 -5.83 18.77
N LEU A 237 10.32 -7.17 18.86
CA LEU A 237 11.47 -7.91 19.40
C LEU A 237 12.77 -7.67 18.59
N ALA A 238 12.63 -7.52 17.26
CA ALA A 238 13.76 -7.19 16.40
C ALA A 238 14.32 -5.79 16.68
N LEU A 239 13.46 -4.81 16.94
CA LEU A 239 13.84 -3.42 17.25
C LEU A 239 14.38 -3.28 18.68
N ASP A 240 13.84 -4.02 19.65
CA ASP A 240 14.34 -4.06 21.02
C ASP A 240 15.78 -4.63 21.10
N GLY A 241 16.21 -5.36 20.08
CA GLY A 241 17.60 -5.82 19.88
C GLY A 241 18.00 -7.07 20.66
N HIS A 242 17.14 -7.62 21.50
CA HIS A 242 17.46 -8.78 22.36
C HIS A 242 17.10 -10.14 21.72
N ASP A 243 16.21 -10.17 20.74
CA ASP A 243 15.83 -11.40 20.03
C ASP A 243 16.57 -11.50 18.68
N ILE A 244 17.60 -12.35 18.65
CA ILE A 244 18.44 -12.57 17.45
C ILE A 244 17.62 -13.16 16.30
N SER A 245 16.69 -14.08 16.60
CA SER A 245 15.83 -14.71 15.58
C SER A 245 14.90 -13.66 14.94
N ALA A 246 14.24 -12.82 15.74
CA ALA A 246 13.40 -11.73 15.24
C ALA A 246 14.20 -10.72 14.40
N ARG A 247 15.41 -10.36 14.83
CA ARG A 247 16.30 -9.49 14.04
C ARG A 247 16.69 -10.11 12.70
N ARG A 248 17.02 -11.42 12.69
CA ARG A 248 17.32 -12.16 11.45
C ARG A 248 16.12 -12.19 10.52
N THR A 249 14.92 -12.44 11.05
CA THR A 249 13.66 -12.40 10.30
C THR A 249 13.43 -11.03 9.65
N LEU A 250 13.51 -9.95 10.42
CA LEU A 250 13.31 -8.60 9.90
C LEU A 250 14.41 -8.20 8.89
N ALA A 251 15.66 -8.59 9.12
CA ALA A 251 16.75 -8.36 8.18
C ALA A 251 16.52 -9.10 6.86
N ARG A 252 16.04 -10.34 6.90
CA ARG A 252 15.69 -11.11 5.69
C ARG A 252 14.52 -10.48 4.95
N PHE A 253 13.48 -10.06 5.65
CA PHE A 253 12.36 -9.33 5.06
C PHE A 253 12.84 -8.07 4.31
N CYS A 254 13.70 -7.26 4.93
CA CYS A 254 14.26 -6.07 4.31
C CYS A 254 15.11 -6.39 3.07
N ALA A 255 15.93 -7.45 3.12
CA ALA A 255 16.76 -7.88 2.00
C ALA A 255 15.89 -8.34 0.81
N VAL A 256 14.85 -9.14 1.06
CA VAL A 256 13.90 -9.57 0.03
C VAL A 256 13.13 -8.36 -0.54
N LEU A 257 12.69 -7.42 0.31
CA LEU A 257 12.05 -6.19 -0.14
C LEU A 257 12.97 -5.39 -1.08
N GLY A 258 14.26 -5.30 -0.76
CA GLY A 258 15.25 -4.67 -1.64
C GLY A 258 15.35 -5.34 -3.01
N SER A 259 15.40 -6.69 -3.04
CA SER A 259 15.44 -7.44 -4.30
C SER A 259 14.21 -7.17 -5.17
N VAL A 260 13.02 -7.31 -4.60
CA VAL A 260 11.74 -7.13 -5.31
C VAL A 260 11.56 -5.68 -5.76
N ALA A 261 11.92 -4.71 -4.92
CA ALA A 261 11.89 -3.28 -5.27
C ALA A 261 12.82 -2.97 -6.44
N GLY A 262 14.03 -3.56 -6.47
CA GLY A 262 14.97 -3.41 -7.57
C GLY A 262 14.47 -4.04 -8.88
N ASP A 263 13.84 -5.21 -8.80
CA ASP A 263 13.22 -5.86 -9.96
C ASP A 263 12.06 -5.03 -10.52
N ALA A 264 11.18 -4.55 -9.65
CA ALA A 264 10.07 -3.66 -10.04
C ALA A 264 10.59 -2.36 -10.67
N ALA A 265 11.64 -1.74 -10.10
CA ALA A 265 12.24 -0.53 -10.66
C ALA A 265 12.82 -0.75 -12.06
N LEU A 266 13.43 -1.91 -12.32
CA LEU A 266 13.92 -2.28 -13.66
C LEU A 266 12.79 -2.52 -14.64
N ILE A 267 11.76 -3.28 -14.25
CA ILE A 267 10.61 -3.63 -15.10
C ILE A 267 9.83 -2.37 -15.49
N HIS A 268 9.62 -1.46 -14.54
CA HIS A 268 8.85 -0.23 -14.77
C HIS A 268 9.68 0.91 -15.38
N GLY A 269 11.00 0.74 -15.53
CA GLY A 269 11.89 1.83 -15.97
C GLY A 269 11.94 3.00 -14.98
N ALA A 270 11.79 2.73 -13.68
CA ALA A 270 11.57 3.73 -12.65
C ALA A 270 12.71 4.77 -12.56
N ARG A 271 12.31 6.02 -12.32
CA ARG A 271 13.18 7.13 -11.90
C ARG A 271 13.05 7.43 -10.42
N THR A 272 11.89 7.07 -9.86
CA THR A 272 11.58 7.20 -8.44
C THR A 272 10.92 5.92 -7.96
N LEU A 273 11.21 5.51 -6.73
CA LEU A 273 10.57 4.40 -6.05
C LEU A 273 10.00 4.89 -4.72
N MET A 274 8.71 4.66 -4.51
CA MET A 274 7.99 4.96 -3.29
C MET A 274 7.60 3.66 -2.59
N ILE A 275 8.09 3.47 -1.37
CA ILE A 275 7.69 2.35 -0.51
C ILE A 275 6.54 2.83 0.35
N ALA A 276 5.41 2.15 0.24
CA ALA A 276 4.17 2.44 0.97
C ALA A 276 3.81 1.30 1.93
N GLY A 277 2.57 1.32 2.42
CA GLY A 277 2.02 0.29 3.30
C GLY A 277 2.34 0.52 4.78
N GLY A 278 1.54 -0.08 5.65
CA GLY A 278 1.58 0.19 7.09
C GLY A 278 2.69 -0.52 7.87
N ILE A 279 3.53 -1.33 7.21
CA ILE A 279 4.57 -2.13 7.86
C ILE A 279 5.89 -1.38 7.92
N VAL A 280 6.39 -0.91 6.78
CA VAL A 280 7.73 -0.32 6.64
C VAL A 280 7.95 0.96 7.47
N PRO A 281 6.99 1.88 7.59
CA PRO A 281 7.15 3.08 8.41
C PRO A 281 7.52 2.80 9.89
N ARG A 282 7.20 1.61 10.38
CA ARG A 282 7.46 1.21 11.79
C ARG A 282 8.93 0.93 12.09
N PHE A 283 9.76 0.72 11.05
CA PHE A 283 11.16 0.35 11.23
C PHE A 283 12.10 1.00 10.20
N ILE A 284 11.83 2.22 9.76
CA ILE A 284 12.67 2.95 8.79
C ILE A 284 14.16 2.98 9.19
N PRO A 285 14.55 3.27 10.46
CA PRO A 285 15.96 3.24 10.85
C PRO A 285 16.61 1.86 10.65
N PHE A 286 15.88 0.78 10.95
CA PHE A 286 16.34 -0.58 10.70
C PHE A 286 16.48 -0.86 9.21
N LEU A 287 15.50 -0.45 8.39
CA LEU A 287 15.54 -0.59 6.94
C LEU A 287 16.79 0.09 6.34
N LYS A 288 17.09 1.33 6.76
CA LYS A 288 18.27 2.09 6.31
C LYS A 288 19.59 1.38 6.59
N SER A 289 19.67 0.64 7.71
CA SER A 289 20.88 -0.10 8.13
C SER A 289 20.88 -1.57 7.69
N SER A 290 19.80 -2.04 7.06
CA SER A 290 19.65 -3.43 6.60
C SER A 290 20.30 -3.69 5.23
N GLY A 291 20.23 -4.94 4.77
CA GLY A 291 20.64 -5.33 3.42
C GLY A 291 19.71 -4.85 2.29
N PHE A 292 18.73 -3.99 2.55
CA PHE A 292 17.78 -3.51 1.55
C PHE A 292 18.47 -2.83 0.37
N ARG A 293 19.35 -1.84 0.64
CA ARG A 293 20.05 -1.09 -0.43
C ARG A 293 20.96 -1.98 -1.25
N GLU A 294 21.73 -2.84 -0.57
CA GLU A 294 22.62 -3.80 -1.25
C GLU A 294 21.86 -4.68 -2.23
N ARG A 295 20.73 -5.24 -1.77
CA ARG A 295 19.89 -6.14 -2.57
C ARG A 295 19.13 -5.41 -3.67
N PHE A 296 18.71 -4.16 -3.44
CA PHE A 296 18.13 -3.30 -4.47
C PHE A 296 19.10 -3.07 -5.61
N LEU A 297 20.36 -2.77 -5.31
CA LEU A 297 21.40 -2.50 -6.29
C LEU A 297 21.97 -3.76 -6.92
N SER A 298 21.83 -4.95 -6.31
CA SER A 298 22.40 -6.20 -6.79
C SER A 298 21.74 -6.72 -8.07
N LYS A 299 21.88 -5.96 -9.17
CA LYS A 299 21.33 -6.23 -10.51
C LYS A 299 22.40 -6.24 -11.59
N GLY A 300 23.61 -6.72 -11.26
CA GLY A 300 24.73 -6.89 -12.18
C GLY A 300 25.06 -5.57 -12.90
N ARG A 301 25.10 -5.57 -14.22
CA ARG A 301 25.46 -4.38 -15.01
C ARG A 301 24.50 -3.19 -14.87
N PHE A 302 23.32 -3.38 -14.24
CA PHE A 302 22.32 -2.33 -14.04
C PHE A 302 22.44 -1.59 -12.70
N VAL A 303 23.51 -1.82 -11.92
CA VAL A 303 23.77 -1.10 -10.66
C VAL A 303 23.73 0.42 -10.87
N ALA A 304 24.45 0.95 -11.85
CA ALA A 304 24.49 2.39 -12.14
C ALA A 304 23.12 2.97 -12.54
N TYR A 305 22.27 2.16 -13.19
CA TYR A 305 20.87 2.56 -13.46
C TYR A 305 20.10 2.75 -12.15
N LEU A 306 20.17 1.77 -11.25
CA LEU A 306 19.43 1.79 -10.00
C LEU A 306 19.99 2.81 -8.98
N GLU A 307 21.26 3.12 -9.00
CA GLU A 307 21.85 4.22 -8.22
C GLU A 307 21.25 5.59 -8.58
N ASN A 308 20.70 5.72 -9.79
CA ASN A 308 19.99 6.91 -10.26
C ASN A 308 18.48 6.91 -9.95
N VAL A 309 17.95 5.90 -9.26
CA VAL A 309 16.57 5.87 -8.76
C VAL A 309 16.50 6.48 -7.37
N ALA A 310 15.69 7.53 -7.22
CA ALA A 310 15.42 8.12 -5.91
C ALA A 310 14.46 7.23 -5.12
N VAL A 311 14.79 6.87 -3.88
CA VAL A 311 13.98 5.95 -3.07
C VAL A 311 13.51 6.61 -1.80
N TYR A 312 12.20 6.52 -1.55
CA TYR A 312 11.51 7.09 -0.39
C TYR A 312 10.57 6.09 0.26
N VAL A 313 10.23 6.34 1.52
CA VAL A 313 9.11 5.69 2.23
C VAL A 313 8.00 6.71 2.43
N ILE A 314 6.78 6.39 2.06
CA ILE A 314 5.60 7.21 2.34
C ILE A 314 5.28 7.10 3.84
N THR A 315 5.20 8.26 4.50
CA THR A 315 4.89 8.38 5.94
C THR A 315 3.56 9.09 6.20
N HIS A 316 2.87 9.55 5.15
CA HIS A 316 1.52 10.10 5.28
C HIS A 316 0.59 9.07 5.96
N PRO A 317 -0.24 9.48 6.95
CA PRO A 317 -1.05 8.53 7.73
C PRO A 317 -2.15 7.84 6.92
N ASN A 318 -2.75 8.55 5.96
CA ASN A 318 -3.87 8.07 5.15
C ASN A 318 -3.65 8.35 3.64
N PRO A 319 -2.62 7.74 3.00
CA PRO A 319 -2.30 8.05 1.61
C PRO A 319 -3.40 7.59 0.64
N GLY A 320 -4.18 6.55 0.97
CA GLY A 320 -5.32 6.11 0.16
C GLY A 320 -6.41 7.17 0.05
N LEU A 321 -6.77 7.85 1.15
CA LEU A 321 -7.74 8.95 1.12
C LEU A 321 -7.24 10.15 0.31
N LEU A 322 -5.98 10.55 0.52
CA LEU A 322 -5.37 11.63 -0.25
C LEU A 322 -5.36 11.29 -1.74
N GLY A 323 -4.97 10.07 -2.10
CA GLY A 323 -4.89 9.66 -3.49
C GLY A 323 -6.26 9.54 -4.16
N ALA A 324 -7.30 9.06 -3.47
CA ALA A 324 -8.67 9.07 -3.98
C ALA A 324 -9.13 10.49 -4.30
N SER A 325 -8.79 11.48 -3.47
CA SER A 325 -9.11 12.89 -3.73
C SER A 325 -8.32 13.47 -4.92
N VAL A 326 -7.05 13.09 -5.08
CA VAL A 326 -6.22 13.48 -6.25
C VAL A 326 -6.76 12.89 -7.54
N CYS A 327 -7.22 11.63 -7.51
CA CYS A 327 -7.86 10.97 -8.66
C CYS A 327 -9.08 11.77 -9.14
N LEU A 328 -10.02 12.11 -8.26
CA LEU A 328 -11.20 12.92 -8.60
C LEU A 328 -10.85 14.28 -9.17
N ARG A 329 -9.81 14.92 -8.61
CA ARG A 329 -9.32 16.19 -9.15
C ARG A 329 -8.78 16.06 -10.56
N ALA A 330 -8.01 14.98 -10.84
CA ALA A 330 -7.49 14.72 -12.18
C ALA A 330 -8.61 14.49 -13.21
N GLU A 331 -9.64 13.73 -12.86
CA GLU A 331 -10.84 13.52 -13.69
C GLU A 331 -11.57 14.84 -13.99
N SER A 332 -11.72 15.71 -12.99
CA SER A 332 -12.37 17.01 -13.17
C SER A 332 -11.63 17.93 -14.15
N ASN A 333 -10.28 17.91 -14.11
CA ASN A 333 -9.44 18.71 -15.00
C ASN A 333 -9.43 18.17 -16.45
N ALA A 334 -9.73 16.89 -16.64
CA ALA A 334 -9.78 16.28 -17.98
C ALA A 334 -11.09 16.57 -18.73
N ILE A 335 -12.12 17.03 -18.02
CA ILE A 335 -13.45 17.35 -18.58
C ILE A 335 -13.56 18.86 -18.96
N THR A 336 -12.70 19.71 -18.41
CA THR A 336 -12.62 21.14 -18.73
C THR A 336 -11.61 21.42 -19.82
#